data_0b28fec7cdd57996e25b662db11b0bef
#
_entry.id   0b28fec7cdd57996e25b662db11b0bef
#
_cell.length_a   1.000
_cell.length_b   1.000
_cell.length_c   1.000
_cell.angle_alpha   90.00
_cell.angle_beta   90.00
_cell.angle_gamma   90.00
#
_symmetry.space_group_name_H-M   'P 1'
#
loop_
_entity.id
_entity.type
_entity.pdbx_description
1 polymer ?
#
loop_
_entity_poly.entity_id
_entity_poly.type
_entity_poly.pdbx_seq_one_letter_code
_entity_poly.pdbx_strand_id
1 'polypeptide(L)'
;MEGWGFAGLTLFLSGRPLAASHARRYYAWVIVSFKCAETEALSKGKRVRRFDGIESAARRKIRQLQIAGRLEDLRVPPGNRLEALKGDRSGRHSIRVNDQFRVCFLWTAAGAGEVEIVDYH
;
A
#
# COMPACT_ATOMS: atom_id res chain seq x y z
N MET A 1 3.99 -20.90 -15.41
CA MET A 1 3.62 -20.12 -15.28
C MET A 1 3.46 -19.58 -15.36
N GLU A 2 3.66 -19.63 -15.05
CA GLU A 2 3.15 -18.66 -14.94
C GLU A 2 2.96 -18.01 -14.76
N GLY A 3 3.40 -18.40 -15.16
CA GLY A 3 2.85 -17.40 -14.91
C GLY A 3 2.99 -16.92 -14.71
N TRP A 4 3.11 -16.40 -14.65
CA TRP A 4 2.97 -15.67 -14.33
C TRP A 4 3.00 -15.39 -14.32
N GLY A 5 3.38 -16.00 -14.39
CA GLY A 5 3.04 -15.42 -14.15
C GLY A 5 3.11 -15.35 -14.02
N PHE A 6 2.97 -15.02 -13.48
CA PHE A 6 2.79 -14.80 -13.14
C PHE A 6 2.82 -14.98 -13.09
N ALA A 7 2.97 -15.64 -13.37
CA ALA A 7 2.67 -15.42 -13.04
C ALA A 7 2.61 -15.61 -12.90
N GLY A 8 2.81 -15.86 -12.76
CA GLY A 8 2.46 -15.71 -12.35
C GLY A 8 2.49 -16.02 -12.25
N LEU A 9 2.42 -16.12 -12.11
CA LEU A 9 2.15 -16.10 -11.75
C LEU A 9 2.05 -16.59 -11.53
N THR A 10 1.77 -17.08 -11.29
CA THR A 10 1.42 -17.15 -10.83
C THR A 10 1.37 -17.70 -10.66
N LEU A 11 1.31 -18.13 -10.35
CA LEU A 11 1.07 -18.27 -9.88
C LEU A 11 0.75 -18.63 -9.79
N PHE A 12 0.37 -18.80 -9.71
CA PHE A 12 -0.17 -18.63 -9.40
C PHE A 12 -0.53 -18.78 -9.22
N LEU A 13 -0.77 -19.18 -8.71
CA LEU A 13 -1.32 -19.04 -8.30
C LEU A 13 -1.80 -19.24 -7.96
N SER A 14 -2.14 -19.38 -7.72
CA SER A 14 -2.58 -19.31 -7.20
C SER A 14 -2.67 -19.43 -6.58
N GLY A 15 -2.81 -19.27 -6.37
CA GLY A 15 -2.68 -19.23 -5.62
C GLY A 15 -2.16 -19.30 -5.00
N ARG A 16 -1.72 -19.49 -4.59
CA ARG A 16 -0.88 -19.59 -4.08
C ARG A 16 -0.59 -20.45 -3.34
N PRO A 17 -0.07 -21.14 -3.11
CA PRO A 17 0.44 -21.77 -2.34
C PRO A 17 1.40 -22.13 -2.03
N LEU A 18 1.73 -22.90 -2.00
CA LEU A 18 2.70 -23.19 -1.88
C LEU A 18 3.65 -23.12 -0.91
N ALA A 19 4.66 -24.00 -0.85
CA ALA A 19 5.54 -23.31 0.00
C ALA A 19 5.00 -21.94 0.25
N ALA A 20 3.85 -21.92 0.79
CA ALA A 20 3.05 -20.69 0.87
C ALA A 20 3.76 -19.63 1.71
N SER A 21 4.37 -20.05 2.83
CA SER A 21 5.02 -19.09 3.71
C SER A 21 6.22 -18.45 3.03
N HIS A 22 6.93 -19.20 2.23
CA HIS A 22 8.07 -18.67 1.50
C HIS A 22 7.64 -17.69 0.43
N ALA A 23 6.59 -18.03 -0.30
CA ALA A 23 6.04 -17.15 -1.31
C ALA A 23 5.54 -15.85 -0.69
N ARG A 24 4.93 -15.92 0.49
CA ARG A 24 4.45 -14.73 1.16
C ARG A 24 5.55 -13.74 1.46
N ARG A 25 6.75 -14.24 1.75
CA ARG A 25 7.84 -13.35 2.08
C ARG A 25 8.16 -12.38 0.95
N TYR A 26 8.06 -12.85 -0.29
CA TYR A 26 8.25 -11.98 -1.44
C TYR A 26 7.08 -11.04 -1.66
N TYR A 27 5.88 -11.57 -1.58
CA TYR A 27 4.70 -10.80 -1.95
C TYR A 27 4.27 -9.80 -0.88
N ALA A 28 4.71 -10.02 0.35
CA ALA A 28 4.38 -9.09 1.42
C ALA A 28 5.01 -7.71 1.23
N TRP A 29 5.93 -7.60 0.27
CA TRP A 29 6.60 -6.34 -0.01
C TRP A 29 6.04 -5.66 -1.24
N VAL A 30 4.85 -6.03 -1.64
CA VAL A 30 4.27 -5.52 -2.87
C VAL A 30 3.02 -4.74 -2.57
N ILE A 31 2.95 -3.53 -3.14
CA ILE A 31 1.70 -2.81 -3.24
C ILE A 31 1.05 -3.30 -4.52
N VAL A 32 -0.22 -3.70 -4.43
CA VAL A 32 -0.93 -4.31 -5.55
C VAL A 32 -1.12 -3.33 -6.70
N SER A 33 -1.48 -2.09 -6.37
CA SER A 33 -1.70 -1.07 -7.40
C SER A 33 -1.69 0.32 -6.77
N PHE A 34 -1.49 1.33 -7.60
CA PHE A 34 -1.60 2.72 -7.21
C PHE A 34 -2.77 3.33 -7.96
N LYS A 35 -3.54 4.14 -7.27
CA LYS A 35 -4.63 4.87 -7.89
C LYS A 35 -4.14 6.16 -8.56
N CYS A 36 -3.00 6.66 -8.11
CA CYS A 36 -2.47 7.95 -8.52
C CYS A 36 -1.04 7.79 -9.02
N ALA A 37 -0.77 8.23 -10.24
CA ALA A 37 0.56 8.13 -10.84
C ALA A 37 1.60 8.90 -10.04
N GLU A 38 1.22 10.02 -9.43
CA GLU A 38 2.14 10.81 -8.63
C GLU A 38 2.55 10.08 -7.36
N THR A 39 1.61 9.38 -6.73
CA THR A 39 1.92 8.58 -5.56
C THR A 39 2.89 7.47 -5.92
N GLU A 40 2.65 6.82 -7.05
CA GLU A 40 3.54 5.77 -7.52
C GLU A 40 4.94 6.33 -7.80
N ALA A 41 5.02 7.47 -8.46
CA ALA A 41 6.31 8.09 -8.76
C ALA A 41 7.08 8.42 -7.49
N LEU A 42 6.38 8.96 -6.49
CA LEU A 42 7.00 9.27 -5.21
C LEU A 42 7.54 8.00 -4.55
N SER A 43 6.78 6.92 -4.62
CA SER A 43 7.19 5.65 -4.01
C SER A 43 8.46 5.11 -4.64
N LYS A 44 8.71 5.46 -5.90
CA LYS A 44 9.89 5.02 -6.64
C LYS A 44 11.08 5.97 -6.48
N GLY A 45 10.95 6.96 -5.60
CA GLY A 45 12.05 7.88 -5.34
C GLY A 45 12.06 9.12 -6.20
N LYS A 46 11.05 9.29 -7.05
CA LYS A 46 10.98 10.48 -7.91
C LYS A 46 10.42 11.67 -7.15
N ARG A 47 10.86 12.86 -7.52
CA ARG A 47 10.32 14.07 -6.96
C ARG A 47 8.96 14.36 -7.57
N VAL A 48 7.99 14.67 -6.73
CA VAL A 48 6.66 15.13 -7.15
C VAL A 48 6.43 16.46 -6.46
N ARG A 49 6.32 17.52 -7.23
CA ARG A 49 6.25 18.88 -6.67
C ARG A 49 5.14 19.02 -5.63
N ARG A 50 4.00 18.44 -5.90
CA ARG A 50 2.85 18.51 -5.01
C ARG A 50 3.12 17.95 -3.62
N PHE A 51 4.11 17.07 -3.51
CA PHE A 51 4.46 16.41 -2.25
C PHE A 51 5.78 16.93 -1.69
N ASP A 52 6.25 18.08 -2.17
CA ASP A 52 7.46 18.68 -1.60
C ASP A 52 7.25 18.92 -0.10
N GLY A 53 8.25 18.57 0.68
CA GLY A 53 8.21 18.73 2.13
C GLY A 53 7.68 17.53 2.89
N ILE A 54 7.01 16.60 2.21
CA ILE A 54 6.51 15.40 2.90
C ILE A 54 7.13 14.12 2.37
N GLU A 55 8.11 14.23 1.47
CA GLU A 55 8.63 13.06 0.74
C GLU A 55 9.06 11.93 1.67
N SER A 56 9.91 12.22 2.64
CA SER A 56 10.44 11.14 3.48
C SER A 56 9.36 10.55 4.36
N ALA A 57 8.47 11.37 4.91
CA ALA A 57 7.36 10.85 5.71
C ALA A 57 6.42 10.00 4.87
N ALA A 58 6.09 10.47 3.68
CA ALA A 58 5.18 9.76 2.79
C ALA A 58 5.79 8.43 2.34
N ARG A 59 7.06 8.43 1.96
CA ARG A 59 7.73 7.18 1.56
C ARG A 59 7.79 6.19 2.70
N ARG A 60 8.00 6.67 3.91
CA ARG A 60 8.02 5.79 5.08
C ARG A 60 6.66 5.12 5.29
N LYS A 61 5.58 5.87 5.11
CA LYS A 61 4.24 5.32 5.26
C LYS A 61 3.92 4.32 4.15
N ILE A 62 4.32 4.64 2.91
CA ILE A 62 4.13 3.71 1.80
C ILE A 62 4.91 2.43 2.04
N ARG A 63 6.13 2.53 2.59
CA ARG A 63 6.90 1.34 2.93
C ARG A 63 6.17 0.48 3.96
N GLN A 64 5.53 1.11 4.93
CA GLN A 64 4.75 0.35 5.91
C GLN A 64 3.63 -0.43 5.26
N LEU A 65 2.97 0.16 4.26
CA LEU A 65 1.96 -0.58 3.49
C LEU A 65 2.58 -1.76 2.76
N GLN A 66 3.77 -1.58 2.19
CA GLN A 66 4.43 -2.63 1.43
C GLN A 66 4.75 -3.86 2.27
N ILE A 67 5.13 -3.65 3.53
CA ILE A 67 5.60 -4.75 4.37
C ILE A 67 4.53 -5.29 5.31
N ALA A 68 3.36 -4.65 5.39
CA ALA A 68 2.30 -5.09 6.28
C ALA A 68 1.74 -6.43 5.78
N GLY A 69 1.70 -7.41 6.67
CA GLY A 69 1.11 -8.71 6.34
C GLY A 69 -0.37 -8.75 6.61
N ARG A 70 -0.86 -7.86 7.49
CA ARG A 70 -2.27 -7.75 7.84
C ARG A 70 -2.60 -6.28 8.01
N LEU A 71 -3.88 -5.96 7.86
CA LEU A 71 -4.34 -4.60 8.05
C LEU A 71 -3.98 -4.09 9.44
N GLU A 72 -4.11 -4.93 10.45
CA GLU A 72 -3.84 -4.54 11.84
C GLU A 72 -2.41 -4.11 12.07
N ASP A 73 -1.48 -4.59 11.26
CA ASP A 73 -0.08 -4.19 11.39
C ASP A 73 0.08 -2.68 11.23
N LEU A 74 -0.84 -2.05 10.53
CA LEU A 74 -0.79 -0.62 10.28
C LEU A 74 -1.28 0.23 11.44
N ARG A 75 -1.72 -0.40 12.53
CA ARG A 75 -2.04 0.32 13.77
C ARG A 75 -0.76 0.77 14.49
N VAL A 76 0.38 0.26 14.08
CA VAL A 76 1.67 0.59 14.70
C VAL A 76 2.53 1.27 13.64
N PRO A 77 3.11 2.41 13.94
CA PRO A 77 3.02 3.19 15.19
C PRO A 77 1.64 3.85 15.34
N PRO A 78 1.26 4.17 16.58
CA PRO A 78 -0.06 4.78 16.82
C PRO A 78 -0.30 6.06 16.05
N GLY A 79 0.77 6.78 15.74
CA GLY A 79 0.68 8.01 14.94
C GLY A 79 0.12 7.80 13.54
N ASN A 80 0.08 6.56 13.04
CA ASN A 80 -0.54 6.26 11.76
C ASN A 80 -2.03 6.56 11.76
N ARG A 81 -2.69 6.45 12.90
CA ARG A 81 -4.13 6.67 13.04
C ARG A 81 -4.89 5.95 11.94
N LEU A 82 -4.71 4.63 11.91
CA LEU A 82 -5.42 3.79 10.93
C LEU A 82 -6.92 4.02 11.07
N GLU A 83 -7.58 4.36 9.96
CA GLU A 83 -9.01 4.65 9.95
C GLU A 83 -9.68 3.96 8.79
N ALA A 84 -10.89 3.45 9.03
CA ALA A 84 -11.77 3.01 7.98
C ALA A 84 -12.50 4.22 7.41
N LEU A 85 -12.55 4.33 6.08
CA LEU A 85 -13.19 5.46 5.42
C LEU A 85 -14.66 5.17 5.19
N LYS A 86 -15.44 6.24 5.05
CA LYS A 86 -16.90 6.16 4.92
C LYS A 86 -17.34 6.84 3.63
N GLY A 87 -18.65 6.72 3.34
CA GLY A 87 -19.23 7.36 2.18
C GLY A 87 -18.70 6.76 0.90
N ASP A 88 -18.31 7.62 -0.03
CA ASP A 88 -17.81 7.19 -1.33
C ASP A 88 -16.56 6.33 -1.24
N ARG A 89 -15.85 6.41 -0.12
CA ARG A 89 -14.61 5.66 0.08
C ARG A 89 -14.80 4.46 1.01
N SER A 90 -16.03 4.06 1.21
CA SER A 90 -16.34 2.91 2.05
C SER A 90 -15.57 1.68 1.55
N GLY A 91 -15.03 0.92 2.48
CA GLY A 91 -14.20 -0.24 2.16
C GLY A 91 -12.72 0.07 2.08
N ARG A 92 -12.36 1.34 2.15
CA ARG A 92 -10.95 1.76 2.12
C ARG A 92 -10.53 2.18 3.51
N HIS A 93 -9.21 2.29 3.68
CA HIS A 93 -8.61 2.74 4.94
C HIS A 93 -7.59 3.82 4.64
N SER A 94 -7.16 4.51 5.68
CA SER A 94 -6.08 5.48 5.53
C SER A 94 -5.16 5.45 6.73
N ILE A 95 -3.89 5.84 6.48
CA ILE A 95 -2.94 6.11 7.55
C ILE A 95 -2.41 7.53 7.37
N ARG A 96 -2.07 8.15 8.50
CA ARG A 96 -1.69 9.56 8.53
C ARG A 96 -0.24 9.75 8.10
N VAL A 97 0.00 10.72 7.23
CA VAL A 97 1.35 11.20 6.92
C VAL A 97 1.67 12.38 7.84
N ASN A 98 0.80 13.37 7.84
CA ASN A 98 0.90 14.55 8.71
C ASN A 98 -0.50 15.14 8.88
N ASP A 99 -0.60 16.40 9.35
CA ASP A 99 -1.91 17.02 9.58
C ASP A 99 -2.70 17.23 8.31
N GLN A 100 -2.04 17.28 7.17
CA GLN A 100 -2.67 17.60 5.89
C GLN A 100 -2.88 16.38 5.02
N PHE A 101 -1.93 15.45 5.01
CA PHE A 101 -1.94 14.34 4.05
C PHE A 101 -2.15 13.00 4.72
N ARG A 102 -2.88 12.13 4.03
CA ARG A 102 -3.05 10.74 4.43
C ARG A 102 -2.82 9.84 3.22
N VAL A 103 -2.37 8.61 3.48
CA VAL A 103 -2.27 7.59 2.43
C VAL A 103 -3.53 6.75 2.51
N CYS A 104 -4.30 6.74 1.43
CA CYS A 104 -5.55 5.97 1.35
C CYS A 104 -5.33 4.74 0.50
N PHE A 105 -5.99 3.65 0.84
CA PHE A 105 -5.78 2.39 0.15
C PHE A 105 -6.96 1.44 0.38
N LEU A 106 -7.05 0.46 -0.50
CA LEU A 106 -7.99 -0.66 -0.38
C LEU A 106 -7.20 -1.87 0.10
N TRP A 107 -7.57 -2.45 1.24
CA TRP A 107 -6.87 -3.63 1.72
C TRP A 107 -7.45 -4.87 1.07
N THR A 108 -6.57 -5.66 0.44
CA THR A 108 -6.97 -6.89 -0.23
C THR A 108 -6.19 -8.06 0.34
N ALA A 109 -6.58 -9.27 -0.04
CA ALA A 109 -5.86 -10.47 0.39
C ALA A 109 -4.41 -10.45 -0.07
N ALA A 110 -4.11 -9.72 -1.16
CA ALA A 110 -2.76 -9.64 -1.71
C ALA A 110 -1.97 -8.43 -1.18
N GLY A 111 -2.61 -7.56 -0.40
CA GLY A 111 -1.97 -6.38 0.16
C GLY A 111 -2.73 -5.11 -0.16
N ALA A 112 -2.08 -3.97 0.03
CA ALA A 112 -2.71 -2.67 -0.22
C ALA A 112 -2.82 -2.40 -1.71
N GLY A 113 -4.02 -2.04 -2.15
CA GLY A 113 -4.27 -1.68 -3.54
C GLY A 113 -4.79 -0.26 -3.64
N GLU A 114 -4.81 0.26 -4.87
CA GLU A 114 -5.33 1.60 -5.17
C GLU A 114 -4.79 2.66 -4.22
N VAL A 115 -3.48 2.62 -4.00
CA VAL A 115 -2.83 3.49 -3.04
C VAL A 115 -2.74 4.90 -3.60
N GLU A 116 -3.12 5.89 -2.80
CA GLU A 116 -2.99 7.30 -3.18
C GLU A 116 -2.76 8.17 -1.96
N ILE A 117 -1.98 9.23 -2.15
CA ILE A 117 -1.80 10.25 -1.12
C ILE A 117 -2.87 11.31 -1.33
N VAL A 118 -3.62 11.60 -0.29
CA VAL A 118 -4.77 12.50 -0.36
C VAL A 118 -4.56 13.67 0.59
N ASP A 119 -4.89 14.85 0.10
CA ASP A 119 -4.88 16.08 0.88
C ASP A 119 -6.22 16.19 1.60
N TYR A 120 -6.19 16.22 2.91
CA TYR A 120 -7.40 16.27 3.74
C TYR A 120 -7.77 17.67 4.20
N HIS A 121 -7.19 18.65 3.57
CA HIS A 121 -7.57 20.03 3.85
C HIS A 121 -8.69 20.54 2.97
#